data_be20cf50ca46145eaa1a0ba6c37f2c6e
#
_entry.id   be20cf50ca46145eaa1a0ba6c37f2c6e
#
_cell.length_a   1.000
_cell.length_b   1.000
_cell.length_c   1.000
_cell.angle_alpha   90.00
_cell.angle_beta   90.00
_cell.angle_gamma   90.00
#
_symmetry.space_group_name_H-M   'P 1'
#
loop_
_entity.id
_entity.type
_entity.pdbx_description
1 polymer ?
#
loop_
_entity_poly.entity_id
_entity_poly.type
_entity_poly.pdbx_seq_one_letter_code
_entity_poly.pdbx_strand_id
1 'polypeptide(L)'
;MKGILLLAILVTVAGCGRKLPPDCRDVLENDDYGRFELIGQGIARDTELGIEWFRCSVGQRFVKGKCVGEALYVHWEVGVSTVEEMNEKVGGRWRLPTLEELVSLRVKGCGNPSINGNVFPNILVENYWASDNSIHPGFRCGMYTYSGATSCRLFDSLERPILIVRDV
;
A
#
# COMPACT_ATOMS: atom_id res chain seq x y z
N MET A 1 60.00 -24.34 -33.96
CA MET A 1 58.88 -24.62 -33.07
C MET A 1 58.38 -23.27 -32.53
N LYS A 2 57.21 -22.77 -33.04
CA LYS A 2 56.63 -21.48 -32.61
C LYS A 2 55.52 -21.81 -31.60
N GLY A 3 55.74 -21.46 -30.32
CA GLY A 3 54.73 -21.58 -29.27
C GLY A 3 53.71 -20.49 -29.39
N ILE A 4 52.46 -20.87 -29.55
CA ILE A 4 51.30 -19.95 -29.53
C ILE A 4 50.88 -19.76 -28.08
N LEU A 5 51.07 -18.54 -27.57
CA LEU A 5 50.58 -18.16 -26.23
C LEU A 5 49.10 -17.81 -26.31
N LEU A 6 48.22 -18.68 -25.81
CA LEU A 6 46.79 -18.41 -25.69
C LEU A 6 46.55 -17.52 -24.48
N LEU A 7 46.21 -16.27 -24.75
CA LEU A 7 45.77 -15.31 -23.72
C LEU A 7 44.30 -15.55 -23.38
N ALA A 8 44.03 -16.15 -22.23
CA ALA A 8 42.68 -16.33 -21.75
C ALA A 8 42.15 -15.00 -21.18
N ILE A 9 41.24 -14.35 -21.88
CA ILE A 9 40.54 -13.16 -21.40
C ILE A 9 39.45 -13.60 -20.42
N LEU A 10 39.67 -13.37 -19.12
CA LEU A 10 38.63 -13.52 -18.09
C LEU A 10 37.64 -12.35 -18.22
N VAL A 11 36.46 -12.60 -18.78
CA VAL A 11 35.36 -11.65 -18.77
C VAL A 11 34.69 -11.74 -17.41
N THR A 12 34.96 -10.80 -16.52
CA THR A 12 34.23 -10.64 -15.27
C THR A 12 32.87 -10.01 -15.57
N VAL A 13 31.82 -10.80 -15.58
CA VAL A 13 30.44 -10.31 -15.64
C VAL A 13 30.12 -9.68 -14.28
N ALA A 14 30.28 -8.36 -14.18
CA ALA A 14 29.76 -7.61 -13.05
C ALA A 14 28.22 -7.61 -13.11
N GLY A 15 27.60 -8.58 -12.46
CA GLY A 15 26.16 -8.63 -12.29
C GLY A 15 25.71 -7.40 -11.51
N CYS A 16 24.99 -6.46 -12.13
CA CYS A 16 24.25 -5.41 -11.45
C CYS A 16 23.09 -6.05 -10.67
N GLY A 17 23.39 -6.67 -9.54
CA GLY A 17 22.40 -7.12 -8.57
C GLY A 17 21.78 -5.90 -7.90
N ARG A 18 20.61 -5.46 -8.38
CA ARG A 18 19.78 -4.47 -7.69
C ARG A 18 19.39 -5.09 -6.35
N LYS A 19 19.98 -4.63 -5.25
CA LYS A 19 19.54 -5.04 -3.91
C LYS A 19 18.07 -4.60 -3.75
N LEU A 20 17.20 -5.55 -3.47
CA LEU A 20 15.82 -5.25 -3.06
C LEU A 20 15.86 -4.46 -1.74
N PRO A 21 14.94 -3.53 -1.54
CA PRO A 21 14.83 -2.84 -0.26
C PRO A 21 14.54 -3.87 0.85
N PRO A 22 15.06 -3.66 2.07
CA PRO A 22 14.70 -4.52 3.20
C PRO A 22 13.19 -4.45 3.48
N ASP A 23 12.65 -5.46 4.14
CA ASP A 23 11.28 -5.45 4.64
C ASP A 23 11.14 -4.34 5.69
N CYS A 24 10.04 -3.57 5.64
CA CYS A 24 9.82 -2.52 6.63
C CYS A 24 9.70 -3.06 8.06
N ARG A 25 9.29 -4.31 8.23
CA ARG A 25 9.26 -4.98 9.54
C ARG A 25 10.65 -5.21 10.14
N ASP A 26 11.67 -5.30 9.30
CA ASP A 26 13.06 -5.49 9.73
C ASP A 26 13.77 -4.15 10.02
N VAL A 27 13.19 -3.03 9.59
CA VAL A 27 13.76 -1.69 9.70
C VAL A 27 13.11 -0.88 10.81
N LEU A 28 11.79 -1.02 10.98
CA LEU A 28 11.03 -0.31 11.99
C LEU A 28 11.13 -1.02 13.34
N GLU A 29 11.32 -0.25 14.40
CA GLU A 29 11.24 -0.76 15.75
C GLU A 29 9.80 -1.20 16.08
N ASN A 30 9.67 -2.15 17.00
CA ASN A 30 8.36 -2.52 17.52
C ASN A 30 7.73 -1.30 18.20
N ASP A 31 6.42 -1.13 17.97
CA ASP A 31 5.64 -0.01 18.51
C ASP A 31 6.05 1.38 17.99
N ASP A 32 6.87 1.44 16.94
CA ASP A 32 7.08 2.68 16.19
C ASP A 32 5.88 2.92 15.25
N TYR A 33 5.01 3.83 15.65
CA TYR A 33 3.83 4.24 14.87
C TYR A 33 4.09 5.49 14.03
N GLY A 34 5.27 6.10 14.12
CA GLY A 34 5.61 7.35 13.42
C GLY A 34 4.63 8.48 13.76
N ARG A 35 4.02 9.09 12.75
CA ARG A 35 3.04 10.17 12.90
C ARG A 35 1.62 9.71 13.28
N PHE A 36 1.41 8.42 13.49
CA PHE A 36 0.07 7.88 13.75
C PHE A 36 -0.20 7.67 15.23
N GLU A 37 -1.39 8.09 15.66
CA GLU A 37 -1.95 7.77 16.97
C GLU A 37 -2.97 6.65 16.83
N LEU A 38 -2.78 5.56 17.59
CA LEU A 38 -3.73 4.44 17.62
C LEU A 38 -4.88 4.76 18.58
N ILE A 39 -6.06 5.07 18.04
CA ILE A 39 -7.22 5.52 18.82
C ILE A 39 -8.24 4.41 19.13
N GLY A 40 -7.85 3.14 18.96
CA GLY A 40 -8.67 1.97 19.26
C GLY A 40 -9.52 1.48 18.08
N GLN A 41 -10.19 0.35 18.26
CA GLN A 41 -11.10 -0.26 17.28
C GLN A 41 -10.57 -0.39 15.85
N GLY A 42 -9.26 -0.48 15.67
CA GLY A 42 -8.65 -0.56 14.34
C GLY A 42 -8.55 0.78 13.61
N ILE A 43 -8.57 1.88 14.32
CA ILE A 43 -8.42 3.23 13.79
C ILE A 43 -7.04 3.78 14.14
N ALA A 44 -6.38 4.40 13.17
CA ALA A 44 -5.17 5.19 13.33
C ALA A 44 -5.41 6.61 12.83
N ARG A 45 -5.15 7.60 13.68
CA ARG A 45 -5.20 9.02 13.32
C ARG A 45 -3.86 9.43 12.76
N ASP A 46 -3.84 9.96 11.56
CA ASP A 46 -2.70 10.60 10.94
C ASP A 46 -2.63 12.05 11.42
N THR A 47 -1.67 12.37 12.28
CA THR A 47 -1.56 13.69 12.90
C THR A 47 -1.02 14.77 11.95
N GLU A 48 -0.38 14.37 10.85
CA GLU A 48 0.10 15.31 9.83
C GLU A 48 -0.99 15.68 8.83
N LEU A 49 -1.83 14.72 8.45
CA LEU A 49 -2.89 14.94 7.47
C LEU A 49 -4.24 15.32 8.10
N GLY A 50 -4.43 15.09 9.41
CA GLY A 50 -5.69 15.35 10.09
C GLY A 50 -6.82 14.40 9.65
N ILE A 51 -6.48 13.17 9.28
CA ILE A 51 -7.43 12.14 8.85
C ILE A 51 -7.31 10.89 9.71
N GLU A 52 -8.34 10.08 9.68
CA GLU A 52 -8.35 8.78 10.35
C GLU A 52 -8.41 7.66 9.31
N TRP A 53 -7.54 6.67 9.49
CA TRP A 53 -7.47 5.47 8.69
C TRP A 53 -8.11 4.30 9.40
N PHE A 54 -8.90 3.50 8.69
CA PHE A 54 -9.14 2.14 9.13
C PHE A 54 -7.91 1.30 8.79
N ARG A 55 -7.35 0.63 9.79
CA ARG A 55 -6.04 -0.03 9.72
C ARG A 55 -6.02 -1.32 8.88
N CYS A 56 -7.19 -1.81 8.48
CA CYS A 56 -7.34 -3.01 7.66
C CYS A 56 -7.94 -2.69 6.29
N SER A 57 -7.69 -3.56 5.32
CA SER A 57 -8.40 -3.50 4.04
C SER A 57 -9.90 -3.73 4.25
N VAL A 58 -10.73 -3.10 3.44
CA VAL A 58 -12.17 -3.36 3.45
C VAL A 58 -12.43 -4.86 3.20
N GLY A 59 -13.42 -5.43 3.89
CA GLY A 59 -13.68 -6.86 3.97
C GLY A 59 -13.04 -7.53 5.19
N GLN A 60 -11.94 -7.00 5.70
CA GLN A 60 -11.31 -7.50 6.90
C GLN A 60 -11.87 -6.83 8.17
N ARG A 61 -11.64 -7.47 9.31
CA ARG A 61 -11.97 -6.97 10.65
C ARG A 61 -10.70 -6.82 11.47
N PHE A 62 -10.63 -5.75 12.26
CA PHE A 62 -9.55 -5.57 13.21
C PHE A 62 -9.86 -6.33 14.50
N VAL A 63 -9.04 -7.31 14.84
CA VAL A 63 -9.21 -8.17 16.01
C VAL A 63 -7.86 -8.37 16.70
N LYS A 64 -7.77 -7.95 17.97
CA LYS A 64 -6.56 -8.14 18.81
C LYS A 64 -5.26 -7.72 18.11
N GLY A 65 -5.25 -6.54 17.49
CA GLY A 65 -4.06 -5.99 16.84
C GLY A 65 -3.77 -6.53 15.43
N LYS A 66 -4.66 -7.32 14.85
CA LYS A 66 -4.48 -7.92 13.52
C LYS A 66 -5.71 -7.68 12.62
N CYS A 67 -5.49 -7.68 11.32
CA CYS A 67 -6.56 -7.73 10.33
C CYS A 67 -6.90 -9.20 10.05
N VAL A 68 -8.16 -9.57 10.23
CA VAL A 68 -8.66 -10.94 10.11
C VAL A 68 -9.79 -11.01 9.09
N GLY A 69 -9.79 -12.05 8.30
CA GLY A 69 -10.72 -12.23 7.18
C GLY A 69 -10.05 -11.89 5.85
N GLU A 70 -10.81 -11.98 4.78
CA GLU A 70 -10.34 -11.72 3.43
C GLU A 70 -10.60 -10.26 3.06
N ALA A 71 -9.62 -9.64 2.40
CA ALA A 71 -9.80 -8.33 1.82
C ALA A 71 -10.73 -8.43 0.61
N LEU A 72 -11.57 -7.43 0.45
CA LEU A 72 -12.44 -7.30 -0.70
C LEU A 72 -11.63 -6.77 -1.90
N TYR A 73 -11.60 -7.53 -3.00
CA TYR A 73 -11.05 -7.11 -4.28
C TYR A 73 -12.19 -6.68 -5.19
N VAL A 74 -12.15 -5.47 -5.69
CA VAL A 74 -13.25 -4.86 -6.46
C VAL A 74 -12.75 -3.98 -7.58
N HIS A 75 -13.57 -3.84 -8.61
CA HIS A 75 -13.45 -2.75 -9.56
C HIS A 75 -13.69 -1.42 -8.85
N TRP A 76 -13.11 -0.35 -9.37
CA TRP A 76 -13.08 0.94 -8.69
C TRP A 76 -14.46 1.48 -8.30
N GLU A 77 -15.44 1.44 -9.23
CA GLU A 77 -16.81 1.92 -8.96
C GLU A 77 -17.51 1.10 -7.88
N VAL A 78 -17.30 -0.21 -7.87
CA VAL A 78 -17.80 -1.10 -6.82
C VAL A 78 -17.14 -0.76 -5.49
N GLY A 79 -15.86 -0.40 -5.48
CA GLY A 79 -15.18 0.07 -4.28
C GLY A 79 -15.81 1.33 -3.69
N VAL A 80 -16.14 2.30 -4.54
CA VAL A 80 -16.83 3.53 -4.12
C VAL A 80 -18.19 3.22 -3.54
N SER A 81 -19.04 2.48 -4.27
CA SER A 81 -20.41 2.15 -3.80
C SER A 81 -20.40 1.29 -2.53
N THR A 82 -19.43 0.39 -2.38
CA THR A 82 -19.25 -0.41 -1.15
C THR A 82 -19.03 0.49 0.07
N VAL A 83 -18.21 1.54 -0.07
CA VAL A 83 -17.94 2.47 1.04
C VAL A 83 -19.16 3.34 1.33
N GLU A 84 -19.92 3.76 0.32
CA GLU A 84 -21.17 4.48 0.49
C GLU A 84 -22.20 3.63 1.25
N GLU A 85 -22.43 2.38 0.84
CA GLU A 85 -23.32 1.45 1.54
C GLU A 85 -22.85 1.17 2.99
N MET A 86 -21.56 1.10 3.22
CA MET A 86 -21.02 0.93 4.56
C MET A 86 -21.34 2.14 5.44
N ASN A 87 -21.20 3.37 4.93
CA ASN A 87 -21.55 4.58 5.63
C ASN A 87 -23.03 4.62 6.03
N GLU A 88 -23.92 4.16 5.15
CA GLU A 88 -25.36 4.06 5.45
C GLU A 88 -25.65 3.08 6.59
N LYS A 89 -24.92 1.95 6.64
CA LYS A 89 -25.16 0.87 7.61
C LYS A 89 -24.59 1.13 9.01
N VAL A 90 -23.36 1.68 9.06
CA VAL A 90 -22.63 1.82 10.34
C VAL A 90 -22.51 3.27 10.80
N GLY A 91 -22.95 4.19 10.01
CA GLY A 91 -22.69 5.61 10.18
C GLY A 91 -21.23 5.96 9.92
N GLY A 92 -20.96 7.14 9.48
CA GLY A 92 -19.60 7.60 9.24
C GLY A 92 -19.50 8.41 7.95
N ARG A 93 -18.31 8.92 7.72
CA ARG A 93 -17.95 9.65 6.49
C ARG A 93 -16.69 9.05 5.88
N TRP A 94 -16.67 7.72 5.81
CA TRP A 94 -15.58 7.00 5.19
C TRP A 94 -15.57 7.22 3.69
N ARG A 95 -14.39 7.30 3.13
CA ARG A 95 -14.16 7.44 1.69
C ARG A 95 -12.90 6.68 1.28
N LEU A 96 -12.71 6.47 -0.01
CA LEU A 96 -11.43 6.06 -0.53
C LEU A 96 -10.41 7.18 -0.28
N PRO A 97 -9.17 6.83 0.06
CA PRO A 97 -8.08 7.81 0.18
C PRO A 97 -7.73 8.38 -1.20
N THR A 98 -7.25 9.61 -1.23
CA THR A 98 -6.61 10.17 -2.42
C THR A 98 -5.30 9.45 -2.71
N LEU A 99 -4.78 9.60 -3.92
CA LEU A 99 -3.48 9.03 -4.28
C LEU A 99 -2.36 9.61 -3.42
N GLU A 100 -2.42 10.89 -3.11
CA GLU A 100 -1.46 11.57 -2.24
C GLU A 100 -1.51 11.01 -0.83
N GLU A 101 -2.70 10.80 -0.26
CA GLU A 101 -2.89 10.16 1.03
C GLU A 101 -2.31 8.74 1.05
N LEU A 102 -2.57 7.91 0.02
CA LEU A 102 -1.96 6.58 -0.09
C LEU A 102 -0.43 6.65 -0.15
N VAL A 103 0.11 7.53 -1.00
CA VAL A 103 1.56 7.70 -1.16
C VAL A 103 2.21 8.18 0.12
N SER A 104 1.51 8.95 0.92
CA SER A 104 2.01 9.43 2.22
C SER A 104 2.26 8.31 3.23
N LEU A 105 1.61 7.15 3.07
CA LEU A 105 1.83 5.96 3.91
C LEU A 105 3.20 5.32 3.69
N ARG A 106 3.90 5.69 2.62
CA ARG A 106 5.16 5.07 2.26
C ARG A 106 6.26 5.38 3.26
N VAL A 107 6.86 4.34 3.82
CA VAL A 107 8.09 4.40 4.61
C VAL A 107 9.27 4.40 3.65
N LYS A 108 10.15 5.40 3.78
CA LYS A 108 11.37 5.50 2.93
C LYS A 108 12.41 4.48 3.38
N GLY A 109 13.11 3.88 2.41
CA GLY A 109 14.23 2.99 2.67
C GLY A 109 13.86 1.52 2.87
N CYS A 110 12.59 1.17 2.92
CA CYS A 110 12.12 -0.20 3.00
C CYS A 110 10.98 -0.49 2.03
N GLY A 111 10.59 -1.75 1.89
CA GLY A 111 9.51 -2.21 0.99
C GLY A 111 8.94 -3.54 1.44
N ASN A 112 8.03 -4.11 0.65
CA ASN A 112 7.47 -5.46 0.78
C ASN A 112 6.78 -5.79 2.13
N PRO A 113 5.81 -5.01 2.61
CA PRO A 113 5.30 -3.77 2.06
C PRO A 113 6.12 -2.53 2.46
N SER A 114 5.99 -1.44 1.70
CA SER A 114 6.57 -0.13 2.01
C SER A 114 5.71 0.70 2.97
N ILE A 115 4.87 0.07 3.74
CA ILE A 115 3.93 0.67 4.69
C ILE A 115 4.27 0.17 6.10
N ASN A 116 4.11 1.04 7.09
CA ASN A 116 4.36 0.69 8.48
C ASN A 116 3.40 -0.40 8.97
N GLY A 117 3.92 -1.62 9.17
CA GLY A 117 3.17 -2.77 9.65
C GLY A 117 2.70 -2.67 11.11
N ASN A 118 3.31 -1.82 11.93
CA ASN A 118 2.83 -1.54 13.28
C ASN A 118 1.51 -0.75 13.24
N VAL A 119 1.33 0.11 12.22
CA VAL A 119 0.10 0.87 12.00
C VAL A 119 -0.91 0.06 11.21
N PHE A 120 -0.49 -0.57 10.09
CA PHE A 120 -1.36 -1.35 9.20
C PHE A 120 -0.98 -2.84 9.27
N PRO A 121 -1.43 -3.56 10.30
CA PRO A 121 -1.04 -4.95 10.49
C PRO A 121 -1.59 -5.83 9.36
N ASN A 122 -0.75 -6.71 8.86
CA ASN A 122 -1.09 -7.63 7.77
C ASN A 122 -1.55 -6.93 6.46
N ILE A 123 -1.11 -5.69 6.22
CA ILE A 123 -1.37 -5.02 4.95
C ILE A 123 -0.89 -5.89 3.78
N LEU A 124 -1.72 -6.02 2.75
CA LEU A 124 -1.40 -6.84 1.59
C LEU A 124 -0.36 -6.15 0.71
N VAL A 125 0.48 -6.95 0.08
CA VAL A 125 1.44 -6.46 -0.93
C VAL A 125 0.74 -6.41 -2.29
N GLU A 126 -0.11 -5.39 -2.45
CA GLU A 126 -1.03 -5.25 -3.58
C GLU A 126 -1.14 -3.79 -4.05
N ASN A 127 -1.74 -3.60 -5.21
CA ASN A 127 -2.15 -2.28 -5.67
C ASN A 127 -3.49 -1.91 -5.04
N TYR A 128 -3.53 -0.84 -4.28
CA TYR A 128 -4.74 -0.31 -3.67
C TYR A 128 -5.33 0.82 -4.50
N TRP A 129 -6.65 0.86 -4.66
CA TRP A 129 -7.34 1.95 -5.33
C TRP A 129 -7.28 3.25 -4.52
N ALA A 130 -7.07 4.36 -5.23
CA ALA A 130 -7.29 5.72 -4.74
C ALA A 130 -8.60 6.28 -5.28
N SER A 131 -9.08 7.37 -4.68
CA SER A 131 -10.28 8.09 -5.13
C SER A 131 -10.04 8.90 -6.41
N ASP A 132 -8.78 9.25 -6.70
CA ASP A 132 -8.44 10.18 -7.77
C ASP A 132 -8.69 9.62 -9.17
N ASN A 133 -9.16 10.51 -10.01
CA ASN A 133 -9.20 10.31 -11.44
C ASN A 133 -7.82 10.53 -12.06
N SER A 134 -7.50 9.74 -13.06
CA SER A 134 -6.40 10.06 -13.98
C SER A 134 -6.80 11.23 -14.89
N ILE A 135 -5.80 11.88 -15.48
CA ILE A 135 -6.02 12.84 -16.58
C ILE A 135 -6.65 12.16 -17.82
N HIS A 136 -6.57 10.83 -17.90
CA HIS A 136 -7.19 10.06 -18.97
C HIS A 136 -8.58 9.58 -18.53
N PRO A 137 -9.63 9.86 -19.29
CA PRO A 137 -10.98 9.38 -19.02
C PRO A 137 -11.03 7.86 -18.82
N GLY A 138 -11.78 7.39 -17.83
CA GLY A 138 -11.91 5.96 -17.53
C GLY A 138 -10.75 5.33 -16.75
N PHE A 139 -9.66 6.06 -16.52
CA PHE A 139 -8.55 5.56 -15.70
C PHE A 139 -8.71 5.99 -14.24
N ARG A 140 -8.34 5.10 -13.34
CA ARG A 140 -8.24 5.34 -11.89
C ARG A 140 -6.86 4.97 -11.41
N CYS A 141 -6.39 5.72 -10.44
CA CYS A 141 -5.04 5.58 -9.91
C CYS A 141 -5.03 4.75 -8.63
N GLY A 142 -3.86 4.27 -8.28
CA GLY A 142 -3.62 3.55 -7.06
C GLY A 142 -2.14 3.40 -6.77
N MET A 143 -1.82 2.86 -5.60
CA MET A 143 -0.46 2.66 -5.12
C MET A 143 -0.18 1.19 -4.88
N TYR A 144 0.96 0.71 -5.36
CA TYR A 144 1.48 -0.62 -5.07
C TYR A 144 2.25 -0.60 -3.75
N THR A 145 1.74 -1.28 -2.75
CA THR A 145 2.28 -1.29 -1.39
C THR A 145 3.67 -1.93 -1.27
N TYR A 146 4.10 -2.74 -2.24
CA TYR A 146 5.46 -3.29 -2.27
C TYR A 146 6.53 -2.20 -2.23
N SER A 147 6.34 -1.11 -2.99
CA SER A 147 7.36 -0.09 -3.22
C SER A 147 6.87 1.35 -3.07
N GLY A 148 5.57 1.55 -2.90
CA GLY A 148 4.94 2.86 -2.98
C GLY A 148 4.82 3.42 -4.40
N ALA A 149 5.04 2.58 -5.44
CA ALA A 149 4.89 3.01 -6.83
C ALA A 149 3.41 3.23 -7.17
N THR A 150 3.13 4.26 -7.95
CA THR A 150 1.77 4.59 -8.39
C THR A 150 1.53 4.13 -9.82
N SER A 151 0.30 3.79 -10.12
CA SER A 151 -0.12 3.45 -11.48
C SER A 151 -1.60 3.73 -11.67
N CYS A 152 -1.97 4.14 -12.90
CA CYS A 152 -3.37 4.31 -13.27
C CYS A 152 -3.75 3.25 -14.30
N ARG A 153 -4.96 2.71 -14.20
CA ARG A 153 -5.51 1.66 -15.06
C ARG A 153 -6.97 1.97 -15.37
N LEU A 154 -7.52 1.34 -16.40
CA LEU A 154 -8.96 1.36 -16.62
C LEU A 154 -9.69 0.85 -15.37
N PHE A 155 -10.73 1.56 -14.96
CA PHE A 155 -11.43 1.32 -13.68
C PHE A 155 -12.13 -0.04 -13.60
N ASP A 156 -12.48 -0.62 -14.73
CA ASP A 156 -13.17 -1.91 -14.90
C ASP A 156 -12.26 -3.07 -15.30
N SER A 157 -10.96 -2.81 -15.53
CA SER A 157 -10.03 -3.84 -16.03
C SER A 157 -9.41 -4.71 -14.93
N LEU A 158 -9.39 -4.22 -13.71
CA LEU A 158 -8.71 -4.85 -12.57
C LEU A 158 -9.52 -4.72 -11.29
N GLU A 159 -9.50 -5.77 -10.50
CA GLU A 159 -9.97 -5.75 -9.12
C GLU A 159 -8.79 -5.51 -8.19
N ARG A 160 -8.96 -4.62 -7.21
CA ARG A 160 -7.95 -4.26 -6.22
C ARG A 160 -8.56 -4.10 -4.84
N PRO A 161 -7.78 -4.33 -3.78
CA PRO A 161 -8.22 -3.99 -2.44
C PRO A 161 -8.31 -2.48 -2.25
N ILE A 162 -9.09 -2.08 -1.24
CA ILE A 162 -9.26 -0.68 -0.85
C ILE A 162 -8.96 -0.50 0.63
N LEU A 163 -8.30 0.61 0.96
CA LEU A 163 -8.27 1.20 2.29
C LEU A 163 -9.31 2.32 2.35
N ILE A 164 -9.68 2.71 3.55
CA ILE A 164 -10.62 3.81 3.77
C ILE A 164 -10.09 4.80 4.79
N VAL A 165 -10.47 6.06 4.56
CA VAL A 165 -10.15 7.19 5.43
C VAL A 165 -11.41 7.99 5.74
N ARG A 166 -11.33 8.80 6.79
CA ARG A 166 -12.32 9.85 7.05
C ARG A 166 -11.62 11.09 7.59
N ASP A 167 -12.21 12.23 7.34
CA ASP A 167 -11.75 13.50 7.91
C ASP A 167 -12.14 13.57 9.40
N VAL A 168 -11.30 14.20 10.23
CA VAL A 168 -11.50 14.36 11.68
C VAL A 168 -12.31 15.62 11.98
#